data_e98bc385dba4a5bd31dafb09a6e0d30d
#
_entry.id   e98bc385dba4a5bd31dafb09a6e0d30d
#
_cell.length_a   1.000
_cell.length_b   1.000
_cell.length_c   1.000
_cell.angle_alpha   90.00
_cell.angle_beta   90.00
_cell.angle_gamma   90.00
#
_symmetry.space_group_name_H-M   'P 1'
#
loop_
_entity.id
_entity.type
_entity.pdbx_description
1 polymer ?
#
loop_
_entity_poly.entity_id
_entity_poly.type
_entity_poly.pdbx_seq_one_letter_code
_entity_poly.pdbx_strand_id
1 'polypeptide(L)'
;RGKSIISKDAIVADKTKIGEGTTVISGSIINIGTVIGKHCSINTGSIIEHDNFFEDFSSTGPGAITGGNVSIGKRTFLGIGCSIKNNIKIGSDCVIGGQSFVNKNCNNHELLFGVPAKKVKKI
;
A
#
# COMPACT_ATOMS: atom_id res chain seq x y z
N ARG A 1 3.14 15.33 18.40
CA ARG A 1 2.36 15.36 17.80
C ARG A 1 2.37 14.55 16.64
N GLY A 2 2.24 14.21 15.77
CA GLY A 2 2.24 13.59 14.52
C GLY A 2 3.31 12.55 14.23
N LYS A 3 3.91 11.96 15.20
CA LYS A 3 4.93 10.94 14.96
C LYS A 3 4.32 9.69 14.37
N SER A 4 5.11 8.96 13.57
CA SER A 4 4.73 7.63 13.13
C SER A 4 4.77 6.66 14.32
N ILE A 5 3.94 5.64 14.24
CA ILE A 5 3.89 4.58 15.25
C ILE A 5 4.22 3.27 14.55
N ILE A 6 5.33 2.67 14.93
CA ILE A 6 5.79 1.44 14.29
C ILE A 6 5.79 0.34 15.34
N SER A 7 5.05 -0.73 15.08
CA SER A 7 5.02 -1.88 15.98
C SER A 7 6.43 -2.46 16.10
N LYS A 8 6.81 -2.86 17.30
CA LYS A 8 8.17 -3.37 17.54
C LYS A 8 8.45 -4.68 16.80
N ASP A 9 7.43 -5.39 16.39
CA ASP A 9 7.60 -6.61 15.61
C ASP A 9 7.33 -6.41 14.11
N ALA A 10 7.28 -5.16 13.66
CA ALA A 10 7.35 -4.84 12.24
C ALA A 10 8.82 -4.76 11.83
N ILE A 11 9.09 -5.11 10.59
CA ILE A 11 10.45 -5.05 10.04
C ILE A 11 10.50 -3.90 9.06
N VAL A 12 11.28 -2.87 9.38
CA VAL A 12 11.43 -1.70 8.52
C VAL A 12 12.90 -1.60 8.13
N ALA A 13 13.17 -1.78 6.85
CA ALA A 13 14.54 -1.78 6.34
C ALA A 13 15.16 -0.39 6.41
N ASP A 14 16.51 -0.35 6.36
CA ASP A 14 17.22 0.90 6.26
C ASP A 14 16.80 1.68 5.03
N LYS A 15 17.04 2.99 5.04
CA LYS A 15 16.72 3.88 3.90
C LYS A 15 15.25 3.85 3.53
N THR A 16 14.40 3.66 4.52
CA THR A 16 12.95 3.76 4.39
C THR A 16 12.52 5.05 5.08
N LYS A 17 11.59 5.78 4.47
CA LYS A 17 11.05 7.01 5.07
C LYS A 17 9.59 6.79 5.37
N ILE A 18 9.20 7.13 6.59
CA ILE A 18 7.81 6.96 7.05
C ILE A 18 7.33 8.31 7.59
N GLY A 19 6.27 8.85 7.01
CA GLY A 19 5.74 10.15 7.35
C GLY A 19 5.05 10.18 8.70
N GLU A 20 4.85 11.40 9.21
CA GLU A 20 4.19 11.58 10.50
C GLU A 20 2.75 11.04 10.45
N GLY A 21 2.27 10.57 11.58
CA GLY A 21 0.91 10.06 11.69
C GLY A 21 0.68 8.69 11.07
N THR A 22 1.69 8.12 10.43
CA THR A 22 1.57 6.79 9.82
C THR A 22 1.74 5.71 10.88
N THR A 23 0.92 4.66 10.78
CA THR A 23 1.03 3.49 11.65
C THR A 23 1.48 2.28 10.83
N VAL A 24 2.41 1.52 11.39
CA VAL A 24 2.89 0.26 10.80
C VAL A 24 2.65 -0.83 11.83
N ILE A 25 1.74 -1.72 11.50
CA ILE A 25 1.21 -2.70 12.46
C ILE A 25 2.02 -3.99 12.44
N SER A 26 1.82 -4.80 13.46
CA SER A 26 2.54 -6.06 13.70
C SER A 26 2.72 -6.92 12.47
N GLY A 27 3.92 -7.48 12.33
CA GLY A 27 4.23 -8.42 11.27
C GLY A 27 4.39 -7.81 9.89
N SER A 28 4.26 -6.49 9.77
CA SER A 28 4.46 -5.84 8.47
C SER A 28 5.94 -5.76 8.15
N ILE A 29 6.25 -5.80 6.85
CA ILE A 29 7.61 -5.70 6.36
C ILE A 29 7.64 -4.57 5.32
N ILE A 30 8.55 -3.61 5.51
CA ILE A 30 8.74 -2.52 4.56
C ILE A 30 10.18 -2.54 4.11
N ASN A 31 10.40 -2.75 2.82
CA ASN A 31 11.72 -2.97 2.27
C ASN A 31 12.42 -1.67 1.84
N ILE A 32 13.71 -1.80 1.55
CA ILE A 32 14.64 -0.69 1.34
C ILE A 32 14.17 0.27 0.24
N GLY A 33 14.40 1.55 0.44
CA GLY A 33 14.11 2.59 -0.55
C GLY A 33 12.66 3.04 -0.59
N THR A 34 11.80 2.42 0.19
CA THR A 34 10.37 2.74 0.20
C THR A 34 10.11 4.05 0.95
N VAL A 35 9.17 4.83 0.43
CA VAL A 35 8.71 6.06 1.07
C VAL A 35 7.21 5.92 1.33
N ILE A 36 6.84 6.03 2.60
CA ILE A 36 5.44 6.03 3.03
C ILE A 36 5.12 7.47 3.46
N GLY A 37 4.06 8.03 2.92
CA GLY A 37 3.64 9.39 3.24
C GLY A 37 3.09 9.54 4.65
N LYS A 38 2.33 10.61 4.85
CA LYS A 38 1.74 10.96 6.14
C LYS A 38 0.39 10.27 6.31
N HIS A 39 0.07 9.95 7.56
CA HIS A 39 -1.26 9.44 7.93
C HIS A 39 -1.68 8.21 7.14
N CYS A 40 -0.72 7.38 6.80
CA CYS A 40 -0.98 6.08 6.16
C CYS A 40 -1.20 5.02 7.23
N SER A 41 -1.87 3.93 6.86
CA SER A 41 -2.06 2.79 7.77
C SER A 41 -1.59 1.54 7.04
N ILE A 42 -0.47 0.99 7.50
CA ILE A 42 0.08 -0.27 6.96
C ILE A 42 -0.32 -1.36 7.94
N ASN A 43 -1.34 -2.12 7.59
CA ASN A 43 -1.97 -3.05 8.51
C ASN A 43 -1.24 -4.39 8.64
N THR A 44 -1.70 -5.18 9.59
CA THR A 44 -1.08 -6.43 10.02
C THR A 44 -0.57 -7.29 8.87
N GLY A 45 0.70 -7.67 8.93
CA GLY A 45 1.28 -8.61 7.98
C GLY A 45 1.37 -8.12 6.54
N SER A 46 1.25 -6.81 6.31
CA SER A 46 1.44 -6.28 4.97
C SER A 46 2.91 -6.39 4.56
N ILE A 47 3.16 -6.65 3.30
CA ILE A 47 4.53 -6.70 2.78
C ILE A 47 4.66 -5.65 1.67
N ILE A 48 5.45 -4.63 1.96
CA ILE A 48 5.72 -3.54 1.02
C ILE A 48 7.15 -3.75 0.52
N GLU A 49 7.30 -4.09 -0.74
CA GLU A 49 8.59 -4.39 -1.32
C GLU A 49 9.42 -3.12 -1.57
N HIS A 50 10.62 -3.30 -2.12
CA HIS A 50 11.59 -2.21 -2.26
C HIS A 50 11.08 -1.10 -3.19
N ASP A 51 11.52 0.11 -2.92
CA ASP A 51 11.29 1.28 -3.79
C ASP A 51 9.82 1.54 -4.08
N ASN A 52 8.95 1.29 -3.12
CA ASN A 52 7.55 1.66 -3.22
C ASN A 52 7.36 3.11 -2.79
N PHE A 53 6.29 3.72 -3.25
CA PHE A 53 5.91 5.05 -2.83
C PHE A 53 4.40 5.06 -2.51
N PHE A 54 4.09 5.28 -1.24
CA PHE A 54 2.70 5.41 -0.78
C PHE A 54 2.44 6.86 -0.46
N GLU A 55 1.52 7.48 -1.17
CA GLU A 55 1.16 8.87 -0.90
C GLU A 55 0.30 8.98 0.35
N ASP A 56 0.09 10.20 0.80
CA ASP A 56 -0.60 10.48 2.06
C ASP A 56 -1.98 9.84 2.13
N PHE A 57 -2.36 9.40 3.32
CA PHE A 57 -3.67 8.81 3.62
C PHE A 57 -3.97 7.50 2.89
N SER A 58 -3.00 6.90 2.23
CA SER A 58 -3.20 5.57 1.65
C SER A 58 -3.12 4.52 2.75
N SER A 59 -3.67 3.35 2.49
CA SER A 59 -3.69 2.30 3.50
C SER A 59 -3.75 0.92 2.88
N THR A 60 -3.35 -0.06 3.67
CA THR A 60 -3.44 -1.47 3.29
C THR A 60 -4.32 -2.21 4.29
N GLY A 61 -5.10 -3.16 3.80
CA GLY A 61 -5.71 -4.16 4.66
C GLY A 61 -4.67 -5.20 5.09
N PRO A 62 -5.01 -6.05 6.04
CA PRO A 62 -4.09 -7.10 6.49
C PRO A 62 -3.62 -7.98 5.34
N GLY A 63 -2.34 -8.30 5.33
CA GLY A 63 -1.77 -9.21 4.35
C GLY A 63 -1.69 -8.71 2.93
N ALA A 64 -1.92 -7.43 2.69
CA ALA A 64 -1.73 -6.86 1.35
C ALA A 64 -0.25 -6.87 1.00
N ILE A 65 0.06 -7.17 -0.26
CA ILE A 65 1.44 -7.34 -0.71
C ILE A 65 1.67 -6.51 -1.97
N THR A 66 2.78 -5.78 -2.00
CA THR A 66 3.22 -5.11 -3.23
C THR A 66 4.52 -5.73 -3.71
N GLY A 67 4.70 -5.77 -5.04
CA GLY A 67 6.01 -6.04 -5.63
C GLY A 67 6.87 -4.78 -5.59
N GLY A 68 8.07 -4.86 -6.10
CA GLY A 68 8.98 -3.72 -6.12
C GLY A 68 8.51 -2.59 -7.02
N ASN A 69 8.89 -1.38 -6.67
CA ASN A 69 8.68 -0.20 -7.52
C ASN A 69 7.20 0.08 -7.83
N VAL A 70 6.35 -0.01 -6.81
CA VAL A 70 4.92 0.26 -6.91
C VAL A 70 4.62 1.64 -6.34
N SER A 71 3.76 2.40 -7.00
CA SER A 71 3.27 3.69 -6.48
C SER A 71 1.79 3.59 -6.18
N ILE A 72 1.40 4.08 -5.02
CA ILE A 72 0.02 4.08 -4.56
C ILE A 72 -0.40 5.54 -4.29
N GLY A 73 -1.46 5.98 -4.95
CA GLY A 73 -1.93 7.35 -4.82
C GLY A 73 -2.60 7.66 -3.49
N LYS A 74 -2.89 8.93 -3.26
CA LYS A 74 -3.49 9.40 -2.01
C LYS A 74 -4.83 8.75 -1.77
N ARG A 75 -5.12 8.45 -0.51
CA ARG A 75 -6.41 7.93 -0.07
C ARG A 75 -6.84 6.62 -0.74
N THR A 76 -5.89 5.93 -1.36
CA THR A 76 -6.18 4.63 -1.98
C THR A 76 -6.09 3.53 -0.91
N PHE A 77 -7.01 2.59 -0.97
CA PHE A 77 -7.05 1.46 -0.06
C PHE A 77 -6.77 0.16 -0.81
N LEU A 78 -5.77 -0.57 -0.33
CA LEU A 78 -5.45 -1.90 -0.85
C LEU A 78 -6.11 -2.93 0.05
N GLY A 79 -7.13 -3.62 -0.45
CA GLY A 79 -7.94 -4.52 0.36
C GLY A 79 -7.18 -5.72 0.92
N ILE A 80 -7.81 -6.40 1.85
CA ILE A 80 -7.23 -7.54 2.55
C ILE A 80 -6.66 -8.57 1.58
N GLY A 81 -5.41 -8.97 1.80
CA GLY A 81 -4.77 -10.02 1.03
C GLY A 81 -4.60 -9.74 -0.47
N CYS A 82 -4.79 -8.51 -0.93
CA CYS A 82 -4.58 -8.22 -2.34
C CYS A 82 -3.09 -8.21 -2.67
N SER A 83 -2.77 -8.42 -3.94
CA SER A 83 -1.40 -8.40 -4.41
C SER A 83 -1.27 -7.43 -5.59
N ILE A 84 -0.21 -6.63 -5.57
CA ILE A 84 0.06 -5.65 -6.62
C ILE A 84 1.37 -6.07 -7.29
N LYS A 85 1.31 -6.30 -8.59
CA LYS A 85 2.49 -6.69 -9.36
C LYS A 85 3.53 -5.57 -9.33
N ASN A 86 4.79 -5.93 -9.43
CA ASN A 86 5.88 -4.94 -9.50
C ASN A 86 5.69 -3.94 -10.64
N ASN A 87 6.19 -2.75 -10.46
CA ASN A 87 6.16 -1.65 -11.45
C ASN A 87 4.77 -1.14 -11.80
N ILE A 88 3.80 -1.32 -10.91
CA ILE A 88 2.43 -0.85 -11.11
C ILE A 88 2.24 0.51 -10.44
N LYS A 89 1.47 1.36 -11.10
CA LYS A 89 1.06 2.64 -10.55
C LYS A 89 -0.45 2.64 -10.35
N ILE A 90 -0.88 2.85 -9.12
CA ILE A 90 -2.31 2.93 -8.78
C ILE A 90 -2.61 4.37 -8.40
N GLY A 91 -3.65 4.93 -9.00
CA GLY A 91 -4.03 6.33 -8.79
C GLY A 91 -4.54 6.61 -7.39
N SER A 92 -5.01 7.83 -7.20
CA SER A 92 -5.59 8.29 -5.94
C SER A 92 -7.05 7.91 -5.84
N ASP A 93 -7.54 7.81 -4.59
CA ASP A 93 -8.95 7.55 -4.32
C ASP A 93 -9.46 6.26 -4.95
N CYS A 94 -8.60 5.27 -5.03
CA CYS A 94 -8.93 3.95 -5.57
C CYS A 94 -9.19 2.97 -4.44
N VAL A 95 -9.95 1.92 -4.75
CA VAL A 95 -10.14 0.79 -3.85
C VAL A 95 -9.79 -0.48 -4.63
N ILE A 96 -8.88 -1.27 -4.08
CA ILE A 96 -8.56 -2.58 -4.61
C ILE A 96 -9.28 -3.61 -3.73
N GLY A 97 -10.14 -4.40 -4.33
CA GLY A 97 -10.89 -5.40 -3.58
C GLY A 97 -10.01 -6.47 -2.97
N GLY A 98 -10.48 -7.07 -1.90
CA GLY A 98 -9.72 -8.12 -1.21
C GLY A 98 -9.38 -9.30 -2.12
N GLN A 99 -8.23 -9.92 -1.89
CA GLN A 99 -7.74 -11.08 -2.64
C GLN A 99 -7.53 -10.83 -4.13
N SER A 100 -7.58 -9.58 -4.57
CA SER A 100 -7.39 -9.25 -5.99
C SER A 100 -5.91 -9.26 -6.35
N PHE A 101 -5.61 -9.48 -7.64
CA PHE A 101 -4.26 -9.35 -8.16
C PHE A 101 -4.23 -8.28 -9.24
N VAL A 102 -3.54 -7.18 -8.98
CA VAL A 102 -3.47 -6.04 -9.91
C VAL A 102 -2.21 -6.17 -10.76
N ASN A 103 -2.39 -6.33 -12.07
CA ASN A 103 -1.27 -6.45 -13.00
C ASN A 103 -1.22 -5.33 -14.04
N LYS A 104 -2.04 -4.30 -13.91
CA LYS A 104 -2.03 -3.13 -14.79
C LYS A 104 -2.23 -1.87 -13.98
N ASN A 105 -1.70 -0.75 -14.48
CA ASN A 105 -1.91 0.54 -13.86
C ASN A 105 -3.39 0.89 -13.82
N CYS A 106 -3.80 1.66 -12.83
CA CYS A 106 -5.17 2.15 -12.79
C CYS A 106 -5.21 3.65 -12.55
N ASN A 107 -6.26 4.26 -13.05
CA ASN A 107 -6.47 5.70 -12.92
C ASN A 107 -7.11 6.03 -11.59
N ASN A 108 -7.26 7.34 -11.30
CA ASN A 108 -7.89 7.80 -10.08
C ASN A 108 -9.36 7.39 -10.00
N HIS A 109 -9.87 7.25 -8.80
CA HIS A 109 -11.29 7.03 -8.54
C HIS A 109 -11.85 5.74 -9.15
N GLU A 110 -11.09 4.65 -9.05
CA GLU A 110 -11.53 3.37 -9.60
C GLU A 110 -11.62 2.30 -8.51
N LEU A 111 -12.64 1.47 -8.61
CA LEU A 111 -12.75 0.24 -7.84
C LEU A 111 -12.33 -0.91 -8.75
N LEU A 112 -11.30 -1.64 -8.34
CA LEU A 112 -10.81 -2.80 -9.07
C LEU A 112 -11.06 -4.06 -8.25
N PHE A 113 -11.37 -5.15 -8.93
CA PHE A 113 -11.57 -6.42 -8.24
C PHE A 113 -11.29 -7.59 -9.18
N GLY A 114 -10.74 -8.66 -8.61
CA GLY A 114 -10.57 -9.93 -9.32
C GLY A 114 -9.12 -10.38 -9.49
N VAL A 115 -8.95 -11.51 -10.16
CA VAL A 115 -7.65 -12.12 -10.48
C VAL A 115 -7.69 -12.52 -11.94
N PRO A 116 -7.12 -11.71 -12.84
CA PRO A 116 -6.57 -10.39 -12.61
C PRO A 116 -7.64 -9.35 -12.28
N ALA A 117 -7.26 -8.33 -11.54
CA ALA A 117 -8.20 -7.29 -11.16
C ALA A 117 -8.63 -6.47 -12.36
N LYS A 118 -9.90 -6.15 -12.42
CA LYS A 118 -10.48 -5.33 -13.47
C LYS A 118 -11.32 -4.23 -12.85
N LYS A 119 -11.44 -3.12 -13.55
CA LYS A 119 -12.27 -2.03 -13.10
C LYS A 119 -13.72 -2.48 -13.01
N VAL A 120 -14.30 -2.32 -11.82
CA VAL A 120 -15.72 -2.61 -11.58
C VAL A 120 -16.54 -1.37 -11.87
N LYS A 121 -16.10 -0.24 -11.36
CA LYS A 121 -16.77 1.04 -11.56
C LYS A 121 -15.87 2.19 -11.14
N LYS A 122 -16.26 3.38 -11.53
CA LYS A 122 -15.66 4.62 -11.04
C LYS A 122 -16.29 4.98 -9.71
N ILE A 123 -15.50 5.47 -8.80
CA ILE A 123 -15.97 5.82 -7.46
C ILE A 123 -15.57 7.24 -7.05
#